data_378c79c034d923c95e73066d533f91eb
#
_entry.id   378c79c034d923c95e73066d533f91eb
#
_cell.length_a   1.000
_cell.length_b   1.000
_cell.length_c   1.000
_cell.angle_alpha   90.00
_cell.angle_beta   90.00
_cell.angle_gamma   90.00
#
_symmetry.space_group_name_H-M   'P 1'
#
loop_
_entity.id
_entity.type
_entity.pdbx_description
1 polymer ?
#
loop_
_entity_poly.entity_id
_entity_poly.type
_entity_poly.pdbx_seq_one_letter_code
_entity_poly.pdbx_strand_id
1 'polypeptide(L)'
;MTAEKKYSNGLQLLATFVWSKSIDDSSQADWNVSWLGSIDSLQDPNKPWLERSLSTFDIPYVFQLSYSYDLPVGHGRAFMGNMPRWADLILGGWKTNGVWRMSDGRPLTFTLSDGGQPLPTYGSQRPNLVGTPKRNHGADWVDNYFADPNVLQRPAPFTLGDAPRAVGSVRSPSHFTADLSVGKQFHIREEMNFEFRVEAKNAFNHPVFGTPDTAVGDDTFGTINYTSVGPRQLQLGFKFNF
;
A
#
# COMPACT_ATOMS: atom_id res chain seq x y z
N MET A 1 9.76 3.50 14.88
CA MET A 1 9.57 2.84 16.19
C MET A 1 9.37 1.36 15.95
N THR A 2 10.00 0.51 16.76
CA THR A 2 9.88 -0.95 16.63
C THR A 2 9.58 -1.53 18.00
N ALA A 3 8.59 -2.43 18.07
CA ALA A 3 8.29 -3.22 19.24
C ALA A 3 8.45 -4.69 18.91
N GLU A 4 9.27 -5.39 19.67
CA GLU A 4 9.56 -6.81 19.49
C GLU A 4 9.22 -7.57 20.76
N LYS A 5 8.49 -8.66 20.60
CA LYS A 5 8.34 -9.71 21.62
C LYS A 5 8.99 -10.97 21.08
N LYS A 6 10.12 -11.35 21.66
CA LYS A 6 10.76 -12.64 21.36
C LYS A 6 9.84 -13.77 21.82
N TYR A 7 9.99 -14.92 21.19
CA TYR A 7 9.15 -16.08 21.47
C TYR A 7 9.10 -16.38 22.97
N SER A 8 7.92 -16.23 23.55
CA SER A 8 7.61 -16.62 24.91
C SER A 8 6.11 -16.87 25.08
N ASN A 9 5.73 -17.86 25.86
CA ASN A 9 4.34 -18.27 26.06
C ASN A 9 3.60 -18.55 24.72
N GLY A 10 4.31 -19.12 23.74
CA GLY A 10 3.75 -19.42 22.41
C GLY A 10 3.63 -18.22 21.47
N LEU A 11 3.94 -17.00 21.89
CA LEU A 11 3.80 -15.81 21.05
C LEU A 11 5.15 -15.17 20.73
N GLN A 12 5.36 -14.93 19.43
CA GLN A 12 6.38 -14.04 18.89
C GLN A 12 5.67 -12.92 18.12
N LEU A 13 6.13 -11.69 18.27
CA LEU A 13 5.52 -10.53 17.62
C LEU A 13 6.60 -9.50 17.25
N LEU A 14 6.46 -8.93 16.08
CA LEU A 14 7.25 -7.78 15.63
C LEU A 14 6.30 -6.73 15.05
N ALA A 15 6.27 -5.55 15.65
CA ALA A 15 5.52 -4.41 15.17
C ALA A 15 6.48 -3.27 14.83
N THR A 16 6.31 -2.68 13.67
CA THR A 16 7.11 -1.53 13.22
C THR A 16 6.18 -0.41 12.78
N PHE A 17 6.45 0.78 13.27
CA PHE A 17 5.79 2.00 12.84
C PHE A 17 6.82 3.01 12.37
N VAL A 18 6.64 3.51 11.16
CA VAL A 18 7.45 4.57 10.57
C VAL A 18 6.55 5.77 10.33
N TRP A 19 6.99 6.93 10.80
CA TRP A 19 6.45 8.22 10.45
C TRP A 19 7.55 9.04 9.80
N SER A 20 7.30 9.51 8.59
CA SER A 20 8.30 10.20 7.77
C SER A 20 7.67 11.26 6.89
N LYS A 21 8.53 12.16 6.42
CA LYS A 21 8.21 13.14 5.39
C LYS A 21 9.43 13.29 4.50
N SER A 22 9.25 13.13 3.20
CA SER A 22 10.30 13.29 2.21
C SER A 22 9.99 14.49 1.31
N ILE A 23 10.98 15.36 1.14
CA ILE A 23 10.91 16.54 0.25
C ILE A 23 12.15 16.50 -0.62
N ASP A 24 11.95 16.67 -1.92
CA ASP A 24 13.01 16.72 -2.91
C ASP A 24 12.66 17.70 -4.04
N ASP A 25 13.57 17.89 -4.96
CA ASP A 25 13.43 18.64 -6.20
C ASP A 25 13.43 17.73 -7.45
N SER A 26 13.68 16.41 -7.24
CA SER A 26 13.52 15.35 -8.24
C SER A 26 13.37 14.03 -7.51
N SER A 27 12.29 13.28 -7.81
CA SER A 27 12.01 11.97 -7.19
C SER A 27 12.50 10.79 -8.04
N GLN A 28 13.22 11.01 -9.12
CA GLN A 28 13.76 9.93 -9.95
C GLN A 28 14.92 9.23 -9.24
N ALA A 29 14.69 7.98 -8.86
CA ALA A 29 15.73 7.12 -8.28
C ALA A 29 16.51 6.32 -9.34
N ASP A 30 16.11 6.38 -10.61
CA ASP A 30 16.65 5.51 -11.66
C ASP A 30 17.55 6.27 -12.63
N TRP A 31 18.74 5.70 -12.88
CA TRP A 31 19.73 6.15 -13.86
C TRP A 31 19.23 6.01 -15.32
N ASN A 32 18.06 5.41 -15.52
CA ASN A 32 17.44 5.28 -16.82
C ASN A 32 16.62 6.53 -17.12
N VAL A 33 17.31 7.66 -17.24
CA VAL A 33 16.74 8.94 -17.60
C VAL A 33 16.23 8.85 -19.02
N SER A 34 14.96 8.59 -19.20
CA SER A 34 14.30 8.91 -20.43
C SER A 34 14.30 10.44 -20.57
N TRP A 35 15.16 10.97 -21.40
CA TRP A 35 15.37 12.40 -21.66
C TRP A 35 14.12 13.14 -22.15
N LEU A 36 13.02 12.45 -22.36
CA LEU A 36 11.77 12.93 -22.91
C LEU A 36 10.58 12.35 -22.14
N GLY A 37 10.04 13.11 -21.21
CA GLY A 37 8.68 12.89 -20.73
C GLY A 37 8.49 12.19 -19.39
N SER A 38 9.48 12.20 -18.48
CA SER A 38 9.22 11.82 -17.11
C SER A 38 8.42 12.90 -16.39
N ILE A 39 7.38 12.52 -15.65
CA ILE A 39 6.61 13.42 -14.78
C ILE A 39 7.46 14.09 -13.71
N ASP A 40 8.62 13.52 -13.41
CA ASP A 40 9.59 14.02 -12.44
C ASP A 40 10.64 14.95 -13.05
N SER A 41 10.54 15.27 -14.35
CA SER A 41 11.47 16.17 -15.01
C SER A 41 11.12 17.62 -14.73
N LEU A 42 12.15 18.45 -14.81
CA LEU A 42 12.08 19.91 -14.66
C LEU A 42 11.10 20.53 -15.67
N GLN A 43 10.02 21.16 -15.20
CA GLN A 43 9.06 21.81 -16.09
C GLN A 43 9.62 23.10 -16.71
N ASP A 44 10.23 23.95 -15.89
CA ASP A 44 10.81 25.23 -16.34
C ASP A 44 12.27 25.33 -15.90
N PRO A 45 13.24 25.26 -16.82
CA PRO A 45 14.66 25.34 -16.48
C PRO A 45 15.07 26.68 -15.85
N ASN A 46 14.29 27.74 -16.09
CA ASN A 46 14.54 29.05 -15.54
C ASN A 46 13.99 29.21 -14.10
N LYS A 47 13.17 28.23 -13.65
CA LYS A 47 12.54 28.26 -12.31
C LYS A 47 12.68 26.92 -11.61
N PRO A 48 13.89 26.41 -11.39
CA PRO A 48 14.10 25.08 -10.78
C PRO A 48 13.53 24.97 -9.35
N TRP A 49 13.34 26.07 -8.65
CA TRP A 49 12.74 26.09 -7.32
C TRP A 49 11.26 25.64 -7.29
N LEU A 50 10.56 25.66 -8.44
CA LEU A 50 9.18 25.16 -8.55
C LEU A 50 9.12 23.64 -8.44
N GLU A 51 10.24 22.95 -8.59
CA GLU A 51 10.29 21.49 -8.47
C GLU A 51 10.33 21.01 -7.02
N ARG A 52 10.69 21.90 -6.08
CA ARG A 52 10.74 21.54 -4.66
C ARG A 52 9.34 21.25 -4.11
N SER A 53 9.07 19.99 -3.86
CA SER A 53 7.79 19.50 -3.34
C SER A 53 7.98 18.25 -2.48
N LEU A 54 6.89 17.62 -2.03
CA LEU A 54 6.95 16.27 -1.51
C LEU A 54 7.52 15.34 -2.57
N SER A 55 8.32 14.36 -2.14
CA SER A 55 8.77 13.27 -3.00
C SER A 55 7.58 12.47 -3.49
N THR A 56 7.58 11.97 -4.73
CA THR A 56 6.49 11.16 -5.29
C THR A 56 6.31 9.83 -4.54
N PHE A 57 7.35 9.40 -3.80
CA PHE A 57 7.33 8.23 -2.93
C PHE A 57 7.11 8.54 -1.44
N ASP A 58 6.79 9.81 -1.08
CA ASP A 58 6.50 10.19 0.30
C ASP A 58 5.28 9.43 0.84
N ILE A 59 5.48 8.70 1.93
CA ILE A 59 4.42 8.01 2.66
C ILE A 59 4.52 8.44 4.13
N PRO A 60 3.54 9.22 4.64
CA PRO A 60 3.63 9.82 5.98
C PRO A 60 3.73 8.78 7.10
N TYR A 61 3.03 7.67 6.97
CA TYR A 61 3.10 6.60 7.96
C TYR A 61 2.98 5.21 7.30
N VAL A 62 3.76 4.29 7.85
CA VAL A 62 3.73 2.87 7.53
C VAL A 62 3.68 2.08 8.82
N PHE A 63 2.72 1.19 8.96
CA PHE A 63 2.63 0.23 10.05
C PHE A 63 2.72 -1.18 9.50
N GLN A 64 3.58 -1.99 10.13
CA GLN A 64 3.69 -3.42 9.87
C GLN A 64 3.62 -4.18 11.18
N LEU A 65 2.86 -5.26 11.18
CA LEU A 65 2.80 -6.21 12.28
C LEU A 65 2.98 -7.62 11.73
N SER A 66 3.93 -8.35 12.25
CA SER A 66 4.07 -9.79 12.02
C SER A 66 3.98 -10.53 13.35
N TYR A 67 3.29 -11.64 13.36
CA TYR A 67 3.19 -12.48 14.53
C TYR A 67 3.18 -13.96 14.19
N SER A 68 3.60 -14.74 15.16
CA SER A 68 3.48 -16.19 15.19
C SER A 68 2.98 -16.59 16.57
N TYR A 69 1.87 -17.31 16.61
CA TYR A 69 1.23 -17.67 17.88
C TYR A 69 0.80 -19.13 17.91
N ASP A 70 1.40 -19.88 18.83
CA ASP A 70 0.95 -21.23 19.17
C ASP A 70 -0.28 -21.12 20.07
N LEU A 71 -1.43 -21.58 19.60
CA LEU A 71 -2.67 -21.48 20.37
C LEU A 71 -2.51 -22.27 21.69
N PRO A 72 -2.88 -21.67 22.82
CA PRO A 72 -2.72 -22.27 24.15
C PRO A 72 -3.82 -23.29 24.45
N VAL A 73 -4.25 -24.05 23.45
CA VAL A 73 -5.29 -25.08 23.53
C VAL A 73 -4.66 -26.45 23.29
N GLY A 74 -4.96 -27.44 24.13
CA GLY A 74 -4.45 -28.79 23.96
C GLY A 74 -4.01 -29.44 25.26
N HIS A 75 -3.63 -30.69 25.19
CA HIS A 75 -3.15 -31.45 26.33
C HIS A 75 -1.90 -30.77 26.94
N GLY A 76 -1.95 -30.51 28.25
CA GLY A 76 -0.86 -29.79 28.95
C GLY A 76 -0.75 -28.30 28.64
N ARG A 77 -1.70 -27.70 27.91
CA ARG A 77 -1.77 -26.26 27.62
C ARG A 77 -2.69 -25.54 28.62
N ALA A 78 -2.72 -24.19 28.54
CA ALA A 78 -3.50 -23.36 29.45
C ALA A 78 -5.02 -23.61 29.34
N PHE A 79 -5.50 -23.91 28.15
CA PHE A 79 -6.91 -24.21 27.91
C PHE A 79 -7.08 -25.66 27.47
N MET A 80 -8.10 -26.33 28.07
CA MET A 80 -8.45 -27.71 27.77
C MET A 80 -7.31 -28.73 28.05
N GLY A 81 -6.46 -28.45 29.04
CA GLY A 81 -5.26 -29.24 29.37
C GLY A 81 -5.51 -30.73 29.71
N ASN A 82 -6.72 -31.08 30.18
CA ASN A 82 -7.12 -32.45 30.52
C ASN A 82 -7.95 -33.15 29.43
N MET A 83 -7.98 -32.61 28.20
CA MET A 83 -8.77 -33.24 27.14
C MET A 83 -8.24 -34.62 26.76
N PRO A 84 -9.12 -35.54 26.31
CA PRO A 84 -8.69 -36.85 25.84
C PRO A 84 -7.85 -36.73 24.54
N ARG A 85 -6.97 -37.72 24.30
CA ARG A 85 -6.02 -37.70 23.17
C ARG A 85 -6.68 -37.49 21.81
N TRP A 86 -7.84 -38.06 21.57
CA TRP A 86 -8.56 -37.91 20.31
C TRP A 86 -9.03 -36.45 20.10
N ALA A 87 -9.45 -35.76 21.17
CA ALA A 87 -9.83 -34.35 21.09
C ALA A 87 -8.61 -33.45 20.89
N ASP A 88 -7.47 -33.76 21.51
CA ASP A 88 -6.21 -33.04 21.34
C ASP A 88 -5.67 -33.17 19.89
N LEU A 89 -5.86 -34.33 19.26
CA LEU A 89 -5.54 -34.51 17.85
C LEU A 89 -6.32 -33.57 16.93
N ILE A 90 -7.49 -33.10 17.30
CA ILE A 90 -8.33 -32.20 16.50
C ILE A 90 -8.13 -30.76 16.94
N LEU A 91 -8.24 -30.46 18.23
CA LEU A 91 -8.34 -29.11 18.80
C LEU A 91 -7.01 -28.54 19.28
N GLY A 92 -6.04 -29.39 19.69
CA GLY A 92 -4.76 -28.97 20.21
C GLY A 92 -3.71 -28.70 19.12
N GLY A 93 -2.63 -28.01 19.49
CA GLY A 93 -1.43 -27.85 18.67
C GLY A 93 -1.57 -27.00 17.40
N TRP A 94 -2.57 -26.15 17.34
CA TRP A 94 -2.72 -25.18 16.24
C TRP A 94 -1.78 -23.98 16.42
N LYS A 95 -1.28 -23.49 15.31
CA LYS A 95 -0.44 -22.30 15.21
C LYS A 95 -1.05 -21.34 14.21
N THR A 96 -1.07 -20.05 14.56
CA THR A 96 -1.48 -19.00 13.63
C THR A 96 -0.32 -18.04 13.40
N ASN A 97 -0.18 -17.61 12.15
CA ASN A 97 0.78 -16.58 11.77
C ASN A 97 0.03 -15.50 10.98
N GLY A 98 0.54 -14.28 11.06
CA GLY A 98 -0.04 -13.20 10.29
C GLY A 98 0.94 -12.09 10.01
N VAL A 99 0.73 -11.44 8.87
CA VAL A 99 1.43 -10.21 8.47
C VAL A 99 0.39 -9.18 8.09
N TRP A 100 0.41 -8.06 8.80
CA TRP A 100 -0.46 -6.92 8.57
C TRP A 100 0.37 -5.78 8.04
N ARG A 101 -0.13 -5.10 7.02
CA ARG A 101 0.49 -3.90 6.45
C ARG A 101 -0.56 -2.82 6.28
N MET A 102 -0.24 -1.64 6.79
CA MET A 102 -1.06 -0.45 6.67
C MET A 102 -0.15 0.71 6.31
N SER A 103 -0.54 1.51 5.33
CA SER A 103 0.17 2.74 4.99
C SER A 103 -0.79 3.77 4.42
N ASP A 104 -0.39 5.03 4.49
CA ASP A 104 -1.06 6.09 3.75
C ASP A 104 -0.74 6.01 2.25
N GLY A 105 -1.49 6.76 1.46
CA GLY A 105 -1.24 6.93 0.04
C GLY A 105 -0.06 7.86 -0.23
N ARG A 106 0.44 7.79 -1.46
CA ARG A 106 1.46 8.70 -2.00
C ARG A 106 0.82 10.01 -2.45
N PRO A 107 1.53 11.16 -2.41
CA PRO A 107 1.04 12.40 -2.98
C PRO A 107 0.79 12.22 -4.48
N LEU A 108 -0.20 12.93 -5.00
CA LEU A 108 -0.54 12.84 -6.42
C LEU A 108 0.23 13.86 -7.24
N THR A 109 0.61 13.46 -8.46
CA THR A 109 1.20 14.32 -9.48
C THR A 109 0.15 14.57 -10.56
N PHE A 110 -0.02 15.81 -10.99
CA PHE A 110 -1.00 16.17 -12.01
C PHE A 110 -0.32 16.62 -13.29
N THR A 111 -0.83 16.15 -14.42
CA THR A 111 -0.36 16.48 -15.75
C THR A 111 -1.51 16.98 -16.63
N LEU A 112 -1.23 17.45 -17.82
CA LEU A 112 -2.23 17.80 -18.82
C LEU A 112 -2.41 16.61 -19.78
N SER A 113 -3.65 16.21 -20.07
CA SER A 113 -3.98 15.02 -20.88
C SER A 113 -3.44 15.07 -22.31
N ASP A 114 -3.32 16.25 -22.89
CA ASP A 114 -2.84 16.47 -24.26
C ASP A 114 -1.32 16.76 -24.34
N GLY A 115 -0.58 16.47 -23.25
CA GLY A 115 0.84 16.78 -23.15
C GLY A 115 1.15 18.26 -22.95
N GLY A 116 0.12 19.10 -22.88
CA GLY A 116 0.25 20.53 -22.64
C GLY A 116 0.42 21.38 -23.91
N GLN A 117 1.07 22.50 -23.79
CA GLN A 117 1.27 23.47 -24.86
C GLN A 117 2.62 23.27 -25.54
N PRO A 118 2.80 23.75 -26.79
CA PRO A 118 4.06 23.67 -27.49
C PRO A 118 5.09 24.66 -26.92
N LEU A 119 5.48 24.45 -25.66
CA LEU A 119 6.47 25.22 -24.96
C LEU A 119 7.73 24.38 -24.72
N PRO A 120 8.91 25.01 -24.66
CA PRO A 120 10.16 24.31 -24.37
C PRO A 120 10.17 23.86 -22.91
N THR A 121 9.75 22.63 -22.65
CA THR A 121 9.79 21.99 -21.32
C THR A 121 10.61 20.73 -21.40
N TYR A 122 11.24 20.35 -20.29
CA TYR A 122 11.99 19.09 -20.18
C TYR A 122 11.15 17.95 -19.62
N GLY A 123 9.93 18.25 -19.17
CA GLY A 123 9.02 17.28 -18.57
C GLY A 123 7.56 17.55 -18.90
N SER A 124 6.68 16.79 -18.28
CA SER A 124 5.24 16.95 -18.42
C SER A 124 4.79 18.30 -17.84
N GLN A 125 3.95 18.99 -18.61
CA GLN A 125 3.38 20.25 -18.15
C GLN A 125 2.31 19.98 -17.09
N ARG A 126 2.29 20.82 -16.07
CA ARG A 126 1.38 20.75 -14.91
C ARG A 126 0.24 21.73 -15.07
N PRO A 127 -0.93 21.46 -14.49
CA PRO A 127 -2.04 22.41 -14.43
C PRO A 127 -1.74 23.59 -13.51
N ASN A 128 -2.61 24.61 -13.53
CA ASN A 128 -2.68 25.60 -12.46
C ASN A 128 -3.44 25.06 -11.26
N LEU A 129 -3.02 25.43 -10.06
CA LEU A 129 -3.66 25.09 -8.81
C LEU A 129 -4.38 26.31 -8.24
N VAL A 130 -5.69 26.46 -8.55
CA VAL A 130 -6.50 27.60 -8.10
C VAL A 130 -7.20 27.38 -6.75
N GLY A 131 -6.99 26.23 -6.14
CA GLY A 131 -7.54 25.84 -4.83
C GLY A 131 -6.80 24.65 -4.26
N THR A 132 -7.26 24.13 -3.14
CA THR A 132 -6.66 22.96 -2.50
C THR A 132 -7.40 21.69 -2.92
N PRO A 133 -6.80 20.79 -3.71
CA PRO A 133 -7.40 19.52 -4.04
C PRO A 133 -7.66 18.68 -2.79
N LYS A 134 -8.85 18.10 -2.70
CA LYS A 134 -9.28 17.24 -1.60
C LYS A 134 -9.86 15.95 -2.17
N ARG A 135 -9.72 14.87 -1.41
CA ARG A 135 -10.37 13.61 -1.72
C ARG A 135 -11.88 13.71 -1.52
N ASN A 136 -12.65 13.14 -2.45
CA ASN A 136 -14.06 12.88 -2.27
C ASN A 136 -14.29 11.74 -1.28
N HIS A 137 -15.20 11.91 -0.34
CA HIS A 137 -15.62 10.90 0.65
C HIS A 137 -17.06 10.42 0.41
N GLY A 138 -17.68 10.81 -0.70
CA GLY A 138 -19.00 10.33 -1.13
C GLY A 138 -18.99 8.86 -1.54
N ALA A 139 -20.16 8.31 -1.83
CA ALA A 139 -20.31 6.91 -2.25
C ALA A 139 -19.67 6.64 -3.63
N ASP A 140 -19.50 7.66 -4.43
CA ASP A 140 -18.98 7.66 -5.80
C ASP A 140 -17.47 7.95 -5.90
N TRP A 141 -16.75 7.93 -4.79
CA TRP A 141 -15.34 8.34 -4.72
C TRP A 141 -14.39 7.55 -5.64
N VAL A 142 -14.78 6.38 -6.12
CA VAL A 142 -13.98 5.58 -7.06
C VAL A 142 -14.06 6.16 -8.47
N ASP A 143 -15.23 6.67 -8.84
CA ASP A 143 -15.48 7.29 -10.14
C ASP A 143 -15.15 8.78 -10.14
N ASN A 144 -15.21 9.42 -8.96
CA ASN A 144 -15.00 10.85 -8.74
C ASN A 144 -14.09 11.06 -7.53
N TYR A 145 -12.78 10.81 -7.69
CA TYR A 145 -11.83 10.86 -6.57
C TYR A 145 -11.64 12.24 -5.97
N PHE A 146 -11.77 13.28 -6.77
CA PHE A 146 -11.57 14.67 -6.36
C PHE A 146 -12.91 15.31 -5.97
N ALA A 147 -12.96 15.92 -4.76
CA ALA A 147 -14.17 16.59 -4.27
C ALA A 147 -14.56 17.79 -5.13
N ASP A 148 -13.59 18.51 -5.67
CA ASP A 148 -13.74 19.56 -6.66
C ASP A 148 -12.63 19.46 -7.69
N PRO A 149 -12.91 18.93 -8.87
CA PRO A 149 -11.92 18.83 -9.95
C PRO A 149 -11.52 20.20 -10.54
N ASN A 150 -12.36 21.24 -10.39
CA ASN A 150 -12.11 22.55 -10.98
C ASN A 150 -10.98 23.33 -10.30
N VAL A 151 -10.49 22.88 -9.16
CA VAL A 151 -9.31 23.49 -8.51
C VAL A 151 -8.01 23.24 -9.30
N LEU A 152 -8.05 22.31 -10.28
CA LEU A 152 -6.97 21.99 -11.19
C LEU A 152 -7.38 22.47 -12.58
N GLN A 153 -6.77 23.53 -13.04
CA GLN A 153 -7.15 24.19 -14.31
C GLN A 153 -6.02 24.17 -15.31
N ARG A 154 -6.41 24.07 -16.58
CA ARG A 154 -5.46 24.24 -17.67
C ARG A 154 -4.86 25.66 -17.65
N PRO A 155 -3.54 25.82 -17.80
CA PRO A 155 -2.92 27.13 -17.91
C PRO A 155 -3.41 27.89 -19.15
N ALA A 156 -3.34 29.22 -19.08
CA ALA A 156 -3.60 30.07 -20.24
C ALA A 156 -2.65 29.74 -21.41
N PRO A 157 -3.01 30.04 -22.67
CA PRO A 157 -2.14 29.83 -23.81
C PRO A 157 -0.74 30.40 -23.59
N PHE A 158 0.30 29.64 -23.96
CA PHE A 158 1.72 30.00 -23.85
C PHE A 158 2.22 30.25 -22.43
N THR A 159 1.53 29.71 -21.40
CA THR A 159 1.96 29.76 -20.01
C THR A 159 2.14 28.35 -19.44
N LEU A 160 3.06 28.20 -18.49
CA LEU A 160 3.23 26.99 -17.70
C LEU A 160 2.39 27.04 -16.44
N GLY A 161 1.87 25.90 -16.03
CA GLY A 161 1.10 25.80 -14.79
C GLY A 161 1.99 25.88 -13.55
N ASP A 162 1.36 26.21 -12.43
CA ASP A 162 2.00 26.48 -11.14
C ASP A 162 1.79 25.38 -10.10
N ALA A 163 1.09 24.29 -10.44
CA ALA A 163 0.93 23.16 -9.52
C ALA A 163 2.31 22.61 -9.11
N PRO A 164 2.52 22.30 -7.83
CA PRO A 164 3.75 21.65 -7.40
C PRO A 164 3.88 20.28 -8.08
N ARG A 165 5.11 19.78 -8.21
CA ARG A 165 5.39 18.48 -8.83
C ARG A 165 4.61 17.34 -8.16
N ALA A 166 4.50 17.36 -6.83
CA ALA A 166 3.66 16.44 -6.07
C ALA A 166 2.75 17.20 -5.11
N VAL A 167 1.44 16.98 -5.19
CA VAL A 167 0.42 17.67 -4.40
C VAL A 167 0.10 16.82 -3.17
N GLY A 168 0.56 17.29 -2.00
CA GLY A 168 0.41 16.55 -0.75
C GLY A 168 -0.94 16.67 -0.05
N SER A 169 -1.80 17.62 -0.47
CA SER A 169 -3.14 17.81 0.10
C SER A 169 -4.13 16.71 -0.31
N VAL A 170 -3.82 15.99 -1.39
CA VAL A 170 -4.56 14.82 -1.85
C VAL A 170 -3.56 13.71 -2.16
N ARG A 171 -3.88 12.50 -1.68
CA ARG A 171 -3.03 11.33 -1.82
C ARG A 171 -3.79 10.20 -2.47
N SER A 172 -3.10 9.24 -3.07
CA SER A 172 -3.71 7.99 -3.53
C SER A 172 -4.40 7.26 -2.36
N PRO A 173 -5.28 6.30 -2.62
CA PRO A 173 -5.90 5.50 -1.57
C PRO A 173 -4.87 4.86 -0.64
N SER A 174 -5.21 4.78 0.64
CA SER A 174 -4.39 4.09 1.65
C SER A 174 -4.33 2.60 1.36
N HIS A 175 -3.25 1.97 1.78
CA HIS A 175 -3.01 0.55 1.61
C HIS A 175 -3.27 -0.21 2.91
N PHE A 176 -4.10 -1.25 2.84
CA PHE A 176 -4.32 -2.19 3.94
C PHE A 176 -4.35 -3.61 3.40
N THR A 177 -3.48 -4.45 3.94
CA THR A 177 -3.50 -5.90 3.68
C THR A 177 -3.22 -6.69 4.95
N ALA A 178 -3.84 -7.86 5.03
CA ALA A 178 -3.57 -8.82 6.09
C ALA A 178 -3.48 -10.22 5.47
N ASP A 179 -2.31 -10.83 5.58
CA ASP A 179 -2.06 -12.21 5.17
C ASP A 179 -2.00 -13.06 6.42
N LEU A 180 -2.88 -14.04 6.50
CA LEU A 180 -3.04 -14.90 7.68
C LEU A 180 -2.83 -16.36 7.32
N SER A 181 -2.29 -17.13 8.24
CA SER A 181 -2.24 -18.58 8.12
C SER A 181 -2.58 -19.27 9.44
N VAL A 182 -3.19 -20.42 9.32
CA VAL A 182 -3.43 -21.33 10.42
C VAL A 182 -2.91 -22.71 10.01
N GLY A 183 -2.11 -23.31 10.87
CA GLY A 183 -1.51 -24.59 10.58
C GLY A 183 -1.45 -25.48 11.83
N LYS A 184 -1.29 -26.75 11.58
CA LYS A 184 -1.08 -27.75 12.63
C LYS A 184 -0.09 -28.80 12.16
N GLN A 185 0.80 -29.16 13.08
CA GLN A 185 1.75 -30.24 12.87
C GLN A 185 1.29 -31.48 13.65
N PHE A 186 1.18 -32.60 12.95
CA PHE A 186 0.87 -33.89 13.52
C PHE A 186 2.16 -34.70 13.64
N HIS A 187 2.50 -35.06 14.85
CA HIS A 187 3.63 -35.96 15.11
C HIS A 187 3.14 -37.40 14.94
N ILE A 188 3.70 -38.13 13.98
CA ILE A 188 3.28 -39.48 13.65
C ILE A 188 4.18 -40.49 14.38
N ARG A 189 5.48 -40.34 14.19
CA ARG A 189 6.47 -41.26 14.79
C ARG A 189 7.88 -40.67 14.68
N GLU A 190 8.65 -40.66 15.76
CA GLU A 190 10.04 -40.17 15.80
C GLU A 190 10.30 -38.94 14.94
N GLU A 191 10.86 -39.11 13.73
CA GLU A 191 11.15 -38.00 12.80
C GLU A 191 10.01 -37.74 11.80
N MET A 192 8.96 -38.57 11.79
CA MET A 192 7.83 -38.43 10.86
C MET A 192 6.81 -37.39 11.32
N ASN A 193 6.68 -36.31 10.55
CA ASN A 193 5.75 -35.24 10.83
C ASN A 193 4.89 -34.92 9.60
N PHE A 194 3.60 -34.72 9.82
CA PHE A 194 2.68 -34.22 8.82
C PHE A 194 2.23 -32.81 9.22
N GLU A 195 2.43 -31.84 8.34
CA GLU A 195 1.98 -30.48 8.51
C GLU A 195 0.80 -30.18 7.58
N PHE A 196 -0.26 -29.66 8.15
CA PHE A 196 -1.40 -29.11 7.42
C PHE A 196 -1.43 -27.59 7.67
N ARG A 197 -1.61 -26.80 6.59
CA ARG A 197 -1.65 -25.34 6.67
C ARG A 197 -2.68 -24.77 5.71
N VAL A 198 -3.45 -23.82 6.20
CA VAL A 198 -4.36 -22.97 5.42
C VAL A 198 -3.76 -21.56 5.42
N GLU A 199 -3.57 -21.00 4.26
CA GLU A 199 -3.08 -19.63 4.07
C GLU A 199 -4.15 -18.81 3.36
N ALA A 200 -4.33 -17.58 3.83
CA ALA A 200 -5.23 -16.60 3.23
C ALA A 200 -4.45 -15.33 2.95
N LYS A 201 -4.11 -15.07 1.69
CA LYS A 201 -3.62 -13.75 1.26
C LYS A 201 -4.81 -12.82 1.13
N ASN A 202 -4.63 -11.56 1.57
CA ASN A 202 -5.72 -10.60 1.69
C ASN A 202 -6.93 -11.23 2.41
N ALA A 203 -6.70 -11.74 3.63
CA ALA A 203 -7.65 -12.58 4.37
C ALA A 203 -9.02 -11.92 4.57
N PHE A 204 -9.07 -10.60 4.69
CA PHE A 204 -10.31 -9.84 4.83
C PHE A 204 -10.98 -9.50 3.51
N ASN A 205 -10.38 -9.89 2.36
CA ASN A 205 -10.86 -9.54 1.04
C ASN A 205 -11.11 -8.02 0.87
N HIS A 206 -10.21 -7.22 1.45
CA HIS A 206 -10.30 -5.77 1.39
C HIS A 206 -9.67 -5.27 0.08
N PRO A 207 -10.41 -4.57 -0.79
CA PRO A 207 -9.85 -4.05 -2.02
C PRO A 207 -8.85 -2.93 -1.70
N VAL A 208 -7.67 -3.00 -2.29
CA VAL A 208 -6.70 -1.89 -2.29
C VAL A 208 -6.77 -1.24 -3.66
N PHE A 209 -7.38 -0.08 -3.72
CA PHE A 209 -7.58 0.66 -4.96
C PHE A 209 -6.27 1.25 -5.48
N GLY A 210 -6.18 1.36 -6.79
CA GLY A 210 -5.06 1.99 -7.48
C GLY A 210 -5.06 3.52 -7.34
N THR A 211 -4.13 4.16 -8.02
CA THR A 211 -4.07 5.62 -8.12
C THR A 211 -5.17 6.11 -9.07
N PRO A 212 -5.90 7.19 -8.73
CA PRO A 212 -6.84 7.81 -9.67
C PRO A 212 -6.10 8.38 -10.88
N ASP A 213 -6.79 8.52 -11.98
CA ASP A 213 -6.28 9.28 -13.13
C ASP A 213 -6.07 10.74 -12.73
N THR A 214 -4.90 11.29 -13.05
CA THR A 214 -4.45 12.63 -12.70
C THR A 214 -4.17 13.52 -13.91
N ALA A 215 -4.52 13.06 -15.12
CA ALA A 215 -4.37 13.82 -16.36
C ALA A 215 -5.54 14.80 -16.55
N VAL A 216 -5.33 16.06 -16.20
CA VAL A 216 -6.36 17.11 -16.28
C VAL A 216 -6.79 17.32 -17.74
N GLY A 217 -8.10 17.19 -17.98
CA GLY A 217 -8.72 17.25 -19.31
C GLY A 217 -8.93 15.89 -19.96
N ASP A 218 -8.57 14.78 -19.30
CA ASP A 218 -8.96 13.45 -19.72
C ASP A 218 -10.41 13.15 -19.28
N ASP A 219 -11.14 12.38 -20.09
CA ASP A 219 -12.51 11.93 -19.75
C ASP A 219 -12.55 11.03 -18.53
N THR A 220 -11.42 10.40 -18.19
CA THR A 220 -11.26 9.52 -17.02
C THR A 220 -10.65 10.23 -15.80
N PHE A 221 -10.45 11.55 -15.88
CA PHE A 221 -9.86 12.32 -14.79
C PHE A 221 -10.54 12.09 -13.45
N GLY A 222 -9.79 11.66 -12.44
CA GLY A 222 -10.31 11.36 -11.10
C GLY A 222 -10.93 9.97 -10.96
N THR A 223 -10.94 9.12 -12.00
CA THR A 223 -11.46 7.76 -11.88
C THR A 223 -10.38 6.78 -11.45
N ILE A 224 -10.75 5.75 -10.69
CA ILE A 224 -9.89 4.62 -10.35
C ILE A 224 -10.40 3.38 -11.08
N ASN A 225 -9.63 2.88 -12.03
CA ASN A 225 -10.02 1.78 -12.92
C ASN A 225 -9.35 0.44 -12.59
N TYR A 226 -8.55 0.35 -11.51
CA TYR A 226 -7.88 -0.88 -11.11
C TYR A 226 -7.71 -0.98 -9.59
N THR A 227 -7.46 -2.19 -9.12
CA THR A 227 -7.01 -2.47 -7.76
C THR A 227 -5.55 -2.88 -7.76
N SER A 228 -4.76 -2.35 -6.83
CA SER A 228 -3.33 -2.66 -6.69
C SER A 228 -3.06 -3.99 -5.99
N VAL A 229 -4.05 -4.53 -5.29
CA VAL A 229 -4.01 -5.85 -4.67
C VAL A 229 -5.20 -6.66 -5.14
N GLY A 230 -4.94 -7.89 -5.55
CA GLY A 230 -5.97 -8.82 -5.99
C GLY A 230 -6.92 -9.27 -4.87
N PRO A 231 -8.00 -9.98 -5.22
CA PRO A 231 -8.94 -10.53 -4.26
C PRO A 231 -8.26 -11.53 -3.33
N ARG A 232 -8.97 -11.91 -2.26
CA ARG A 232 -8.51 -12.95 -1.33
C ARG A 232 -8.18 -14.24 -2.06
N GLN A 233 -7.00 -14.79 -1.75
CA GLN A 233 -6.55 -16.08 -2.25
C GLN A 233 -6.39 -17.03 -1.08
N LEU A 234 -6.97 -18.21 -1.18
CA LEU A 234 -6.84 -19.29 -0.21
C LEU A 234 -5.92 -20.36 -0.77
N GLN A 235 -4.98 -20.81 0.04
CA GLN A 235 -4.08 -21.91 -0.30
C GLN A 235 -4.08 -22.95 0.81
N LEU A 236 -4.17 -24.22 0.42
CA LEU A 236 -3.99 -25.37 1.32
C LEU A 236 -2.60 -25.95 1.09
N GLY A 237 -1.85 -26.11 2.17
CA GLY A 237 -0.51 -26.68 2.16
C GLY A 237 -0.48 -27.98 2.96
N PHE A 238 0.16 -28.98 2.40
CA PHE A 238 0.44 -30.26 3.06
C PHE A 238 1.92 -30.55 2.93
N LYS A 239 2.58 -30.84 4.05
CA LYS A 239 3.98 -31.22 4.05
C LYS A 239 4.16 -32.48 4.89
N PHE A 240 4.85 -33.44 4.33
CA PHE A 240 5.25 -34.65 5.01
C PHE A 240 6.77 -34.69 5.11
N ASN A 241 7.29 -34.83 6.32
CA ASN A 241 8.70 -35.03 6.59
C ASN A 241 8.87 -36.46 7.13
N PHE A 242 9.88 -37.17 6.65
CA PHE A 242 10.21 -38.53 7.03
C PHE A 242 11.70 -38.71 7.15
#